data_e85fdc65f28d6bd45dfd7866793edd67
#
_entry.id   e85fdc65f28d6bd45dfd7866793edd67
#
_cell.length_a   1.000
_cell.length_b   1.000
_cell.length_c   1.000
_cell.angle_alpha   90.00
_cell.angle_beta   90.00
_cell.angle_gamma   90.00
#
_symmetry.space_group_name_H-M   'P 1'
#
loop_
_entity.id
_entity.type
_entity.pdbx_description
1 polymer ?
#
loop_
_entity_poly.entity_id
_entity_poly.type
_entity_poly.pdbx_seq_one_letter_code
_entity_poly.pdbx_strand_id
1 'polypeptide(L)'
;DKERKNALAGKPSRVRIKVNSMVDEQIIDALYRASQAGVPVEVWVRGICSLLPGVPGLSENITVRSILGRYLEHSRIFAFENDGDPQMYIGSADMMHRNLDRRIEALVRVVAPAHLRELDDLFTLAMSDSTSSWWLGADAEWTRHAQSADGAPLLDLQDRTMHDVRRRRRARAVR
;
A
#
# COMPACT_ATOMS: atom_id res chain seq x y z
N ASP A 1 9.14 -13.05 -3.15
CA ASP A 1 9.66 -14.19 -3.94
C ASP A 1 8.55 -14.98 -4.63
N LYS A 2 7.40 -15.25 -3.97
CA LYS A 2 6.29 -15.97 -4.62
C LYS A 2 5.70 -15.18 -5.78
N GLU A 3 5.39 -13.89 -5.57
CA GLU A 3 4.87 -13.02 -6.62
C GLU A 3 5.84 -12.89 -7.80
N ARG A 4 7.14 -12.80 -7.51
CA ARG A 4 8.18 -12.83 -8.55
C ARG A 4 8.14 -14.11 -9.40
N LYS A 5 8.00 -15.27 -8.76
CA LYS A 5 7.87 -16.55 -9.47
C LYS A 5 6.59 -16.60 -10.31
N ASN A 6 5.49 -16.08 -9.79
CA ASN A 6 4.22 -15.99 -10.50
C ASN A 6 4.37 -15.12 -11.76
N ALA A 7 4.95 -13.93 -11.64
CA ALA A 7 5.18 -13.02 -12.78
C ALA A 7 6.05 -13.68 -13.86
N LEU A 8 7.17 -14.31 -13.49
CA LEU A 8 8.04 -15.00 -14.43
C LEU A 8 7.35 -16.20 -15.14
N ALA A 9 6.32 -16.75 -14.52
CA ALA A 9 5.48 -17.82 -15.11
C ALA A 9 4.25 -17.28 -15.85
N GLY A 10 4.12 -15.96 -16.06
CA GLY A 10 2.98 -15.32 -16.70
C GLY A 10 1.67 -15.40 -15.91
N LYS A 11 1.75 -15.59 -14.59
CA LYS A 11 0.61 -15.72 -13.69
C LYS A 11 0.29 -14.39 -13.01
N PRO A 12 -0.98 -14.20 -12.54
CA PRO A 12 -1.35 -13.04 -11.75
C PRO A 12 -0.42 -12.82 -10.57
N SER A 13 0.10 -11.59 -10.46
CA SER A 13 1.05 -11.21 -9.42
C SER A 13 0.92 -9.73 -9.08
N ARG A 14 0.96 -9.39 -7.80
CA ARG A 14 0.95 -8.01 -7.30
C ARG A 14 1.36 -8.00 -5.83
N VAL A 15 2.08 -6.95 -5.43
CA VAL A 15 2.41 -6.70 -4.03
C VAL A 15 1.84 -5.34 -3.62
N ARG A 16 1.12 -5.29 -2.50
CA ARG A 16 0.61 -4.07 -1.87
C ARG A 16 1.07 -4.02 -0.43
N ILE A 17 1.72 -2.94 -0.04
CA ILE A 17 2.25 -2.76 1.32
C ILE A 17 1.84 -1.40 1.86
N LYS A 18 1.10 -1.40 2.99
CA LYS A 18 0.88 -0.20 3.79
C LYS A 18 1.66 -0.32 5.09
N VAL A 19 2.58 0.63 5.34
CA VAL A 19 3.44 0.67 6.52
C VAL A 19 3.69 2.11 6.97
N ASN A 20 4.25 2.30 8.17
CA ASN A 20 4.69 3.63 8.57
C ASN A 20 6.11 3.94 8.07
N SER A 21 6.97 2.91 7.94
CA SER A 21 8.35 3.08 7.51
C SER A 21 8.81 1.89 6.66
N MET A 22 9.61 2.18 5.63
CA MET A 22 10.19 1.22 4.68
C MET A 22 11.69 1.53 4.57
N VAL A 23 12.53 0.86 5.37
CA VAL A 23 13.98 1.10 5.42
C VAL A 23 14.84 -0.16 5.49
N ASP A 24 14.23 -1.34 5.59
CA ASP A 24 14.94 -2.61 5.63
C ASP A 24 15.47 -2.94 4.23
N GLU A 25 16.79 -3.09 4.10
CA GLU A 25 17.46 -3.29 2.81
C GLU A 25 17.06 -4.62 2.18
N GLN A 26 16.89 -5.68 2.95
CA GLN A 26 16.55 -7.00 2.42
C GLN A 26 15.14 -7.00 1.81
N ILE A 27 14.21 -6.31 2.46
CA ILE A 27 12.84 -6.13 1.93
C ILE A 27 12.87 -5.26 0.67
N ILE A 28 13.59 -4.13 0.69
CA ILE A 28 13.72 -3.24 -0.47
C ILE A 28 14.31 -3.99 -1.66
N ASP A 29 15.39 -4.73 -1.47
CA ASP A 29 16.01 -5.58 -2.51
C ASP A 29 15.04 -6.64 -3.05
N ALA A 30 14.23 -7.25 -2.17
CA ALA A 30 13.22 -8.21 -2.60
C ALA A 30 12.12 -7.55 -3.46
N LEU A 31 11.73 -6.31 -3.16
CA LEU A 31 10.77 -5.54 -3.94
C LEU A 31 11.37 -5.10 -5.29
N TYR A 32 12.64 -4.71 -5.31
CA TYR A 32 13.34 -4.42 -6.58
C TYR A 32 13.41 -5.66 -7.49
N ARG A 33 13.78 -6.82 -6.95
CA ARG A 33 13.77 -8.07 -7.72
C ARG A 33 12.36 -8.46 -8.20
N ALA A 34 11.32 -8.15 -7.44
CA ALA A 34 9.94 -8.36 -7.88
C ALA A 34 9.57 -7.42 -9.03
N SER A 35 9.91 -6.13 -8.91
CA SER A 35 9.70 -5.13 -9.97
C SER A 35 10.40 -5.51 -11.27
N GLN A 36 11.68 -5.92 -11.20
CA GLN A 36 12.46 -6.37 -12.36
C GLN A 36 11.85 -7.59 -13.05
N ALA A 37 11.08 -8.40 -12.36
CA ALA A 37 10.32 -9.52 -12.92
C ALA A 37 8.92 -9.12 -13.43
N GLY A 38 8.58 -7.83 -13.44
CA GLY A 38 7.30 -7.32 -13.91
C GLY A 38 6.17 -7.33 -12.88
N VAL A 39 6.46 -7.58 -11.58
CA VAL A 39 5.43 -7.52 -10.53
C VAL A 39 5.04 -6.06 -10.25
N PRO A 40 3.78 -5.66 -10.37
CA PRO A 40 3.31 -4.38 -9.88
C PRO A 40 3.45 -4.33 -8.34
N VAL A 41 4.13 -3.31 -7.83
CA VAL A 41 4.35 -3.08 -6.40
C VAL A 41 3.80 -1.72 -6.02
N GLU A 42 2.86 -1.69 -5.09
CA GLU A 42 2.25 -0.47 -4.58
C GLU A 42 2.59 -0.32 -3.09
N VAL A 43 3.27 0.76 -2.73
CA VAL A 43 3.66 1.06 -1.35
C VAL A 43 2.96 2.32 -0.87
N TRP A 44 2.15 2.17 0.17
CA TRP A 44 1.56 3.29 0.90
C TRP A 44 2.34 3.47 2.20
N VAL A 45 3.26 4.42 2.24
CA VAL A 45 4.13 4.69 3.38
C VAL A 45 3.78 6.04 4.00
N ARG A 46 3.67 6.08 5.34
CA ARG A 46 3.35 7.32 6.04
C ARG A 46 4.58 8.20 6.31
N GLY A 47 5.71 7.59 6.65
CA GLY A 47 6.92 8.28 7.12
C GLY A 47 8.13 7.96 6.26
N ILE A 48 9.20 7.47 6.88
CA ILE A 48 10.50 7.25 6.22
C ILE A 48 10.38 6.14 5.16
N CYS A 49 10.88 6.43 3.96
CA CYS A 49 10.98 5.49 2.86
C CYS A 49 12.38 5.60 2.23
N SER A 50 13.15 4.52 2.27
CA SER A 50 14.45 4.41 1.61
C SER A 50 14.35 3.68 0.26
N LEU A 51 13.17 3.15 -0.08
CA LEU A 51 12.90 2.56 -1.39
C LEU A 51 12.71 3.67 -2.41
N LEU A 52 13.41 3.60 -3.55
CA LEU A 52 13.30 4.54 -4.66
C LEU A 52 12.45 3.91 -5.78
N PRO A 53 11.26 4.45 -6.10
CA PRO A 53 10.39 3.94 -7.16
C PRO A 53 10.76 4.49 -8.54
N GLY A 54 10.25 3.87 -9.60
CA GLY A 54 10.26 4.43 -10.95
C GLY A 54 11.62 4.49 -11.65
N VAL A 55 12.66 3.86 -11.08
CA VAL A 55 14.01 3.81 -11.71
C VAL A 55 14.02 2.77 -12.81
N PRO A 56 14.34 3.15 -14.08
CA PRO A 56 14.40 2.23 -15.21
C PRO A 56 15.33 1.03 -14.94
N GLY A 57 14.85 -0.18 -15.23
CA GLY A 57 15.58 -1.43 -15.04
C GLY A 57 15.72 -1.89 -13.60
N LEU A 58 15.19 -1.13 -12.63
CA LEU A 58 15.26 -1.47 -11.21
C LEU A 58 13.87 -1.51 -10.56
N SER A 59 13.18 -0.37 -10.54
CA SER A 59 11.93 -0.18 -9.78
C SER A 59 10.81 0.48 -10.61
N GLU A 60 10.83 0.34 -11.90
CA GLU A 60 9.86 0.92 -12.84
C GLU A 60 8.41 0.44 -12.59
N ASN A 61 8.24 -0.74 -11.99
CA ASN A 61 6.94 -1.28 -11.61
C ASN A 61 6.57 -1.01 -10.13
N ILE A 62 7.31 -0.12 -9.45
CA ILE A 62 7.03 0.27 -8.08
C ILE A 62 6.43 1.68 -8.05
N THR A 63 5.32 1.83 -7.32
CA THR A 63 4.71 3.12 -7.00
C THR A 63 4.72 3.33 -5.50
N VAL A 64 5.16 4.50 -5.05
CA VAL A 64 5.17 4.86 -3.62
C VAL A 64 4.34 6.12 -3.41
N ARG A 65 3.37 6.02 -2.50
CA ARG A 65 2.52 7.16 -2.10
C ARG A 65 2.46 7.31 -0.60
N SER A 66 2.20 8.54 -0.15
CA SER A 66 1.91 8.87 1.24
C SER A 66 0.62 9.67 1.34
N ILE A 67 -0.21 9.32 2.31
CA ILE A 67 -1.43 10.07 2.64
C ILE A 67 -1.27 10.60 4.04
N LEU A 68 -1.29 11.92 4.16
CA LEU A 68 -1.23 12.66 5.41
C LEU A 68 -2.50 13.49 5.55
N GLY A 69 -3.09 13.48 6.72
CA GLY A 69 -4.33 14.19 6.98
C GLY A 69 -4.58 14.39 8.46
N ARG A 70 -5.84 14.55 8.83
CA ARG A 70 -6.28 14.80 10.20
C ARG A 70 -5.98 13.64 11.15
N TYR A 71 -6.05 12.41 10.65
CA TYR A 71 -5.87 11.20 11.44
C TYR A 71 -4.52 10.55 11.15
N LEU A 72 -3.98 9.86 12.16
CA LEU A 72 -2.74 9.12 12.03
C LEU A 72 -2.98 7.83 11.22
N GLU A 73 -2.31 7.72 10.07
CA GLU A 73 -2.31 6.52 9.23
C GLU A 73 -1.36 5.46 9.84
N HIS A 74 -1.83 4.73 10.87
CA HIS A 74 -0.99 3.82 11.65
C HIS A 74 -1.20 2.34 11.37
N SER A 75 -2.17 1.97 10.55
CA SER A 75 -2.40 0.58 10.18
C SER A 75 -1.30 0.05 9.23
N ARG A 76 -1.01 -1.24 9.32
CA ARG A 76 -0.13 -1.95 8.38
C ARG A 76 -0.93 -3.04 7.70
N ILE A 77 -0.79 -3.09 6.38
CA ILE A 77 -1.47 -4.04 5.50
C ILE A 77 -0.45 -4.62 4.53
N PHE A 78 -0.48 -5.93 4.36
CA PHE A 78 0.34 -6.63 3.38
C PHE A 78 -0.58 -7.48 2.52
N ALA A 79 -0.55 -7.25 1.21
CA ALA A 79 -1.42 -7.95 0.27
C ALA A 79 -0.61 -8.50 -0.90
N PHE A 80 -0.92 -9.72 -1.29
CA PHE A 80 -0.28 -10.47 -2.35
C PHE A 80 -1.35 -11.08 -3.25
N GLU A 81 -1.18 -10.98 -4.57
CA GLU A 81 -2.12 -11.52 -5.56
C GLU A 81 -2.15 -13.05 -5.58
N ASN A 82 -0.99 -13.67 -5.36
CA ASN A 82 -0.86 -15.09 -5.08
C ASN A 82 -1.50 -15.99 -6.15
N ASP A 83 -1.29 -15.69 -7.45
CA ASP A 83 -1.81 -16.48 -8.55
C ASP A 83 -3.36 -16.53 -8.61
N GLY A 84 -4.01 -15.40 -8.28
CA GLY A 84 -5.48 -15.27 -8.29
C GLY A 84 -6.18 -15.75 -7.02
N ASP A 85 -5.44 -16.16 -5.97
CA ASP A 85 -5.94 -16.44 -4.62
C ASP A 85 -5.39 -15.39 -3.63
N PRO A 86 -5.94 -14.16 -3.59
CA PRO A 86 -5.35 -13.05 -2.86
C PRO A 86 -5.19 -13.35 -1.37
N GLN A 87 -4.01 -13.04 -0.86
CA GLN A 87 -3.70 -13.16 0.57
C GLN A 87 -3.42 -11.79 1.16
N MET A 88 -4.14 -11.47 2.23
CA MET A 88 -3.95 -10.21 2.95
C MET A 88 -3.70 -10.45 4.43
N TYR A 89 -2.84 -9.60 4.98
CA TYR A 89 -2.47 -9.61 6.39
C TYR A 89 -2.55 -8.20 6.94
N ILE A 90 -2.94 -8.10 8.21
CA ILE A 90 -2.82 -6.88 9.01
C ILE A 90 -1.83 -7.15 10.15
N GLY A 91 -1.07 -6.14 10.55
CA GLY A 91 -0.05 -6.38 11.55
C GLY A 91 0.46 -5.14 12.25
N SER A 92 1.43 -5.36 13.14
CA SER A 92 2.08 -4.31 13.92
C SER A 92 3.47 -3.91 13.40
N ALA A 93 4.08 -4.71 12.52
CA ALA A 93 5.43 -4.49 12.01
C ALA A 93 5.49 -3.42 10.93
N ASP A 94 6.49 -2.55 11.02
CA ASP A 94 7.01 -1.78 9.89
C ASP A 94 8.16 -2.54 9.23
N MET A 95 8.53 -2.16 8.01
CA MET A 95 9.69 -2.72 7.30
C MET A 95 10.97 -2.03 7.75
N MET A 96 11.36 -2.32 9.00
CA MET A 96 12.53 -1.78 9.69
C MET A 96 13.23 -2.90 10.47
N HIS A 97 14.56 -2.88 10.54
CA HIS A 97 15.37 -3.85 11.30
C HIS A 97 14.86 -4.08 12.73
N ARG A 98 14.54 -2.99 13.46
CA ARG A 98 14.04 -3.11 14.84
C ARG A 98 12.73 -3.91 14.94
N ASN A 99 11.87 -3.85 13.92
CA ASN A 99 10.60 -4.59 13.90
C ASN A 99 10.82 -6.04 13.49
N LEU A 100 11.67 -6.28 12.48
CA LEU A 100 11.87 -7.59 11.91
C LEU A 100 12.83 -8.45 12.74
N ASP A 101 13.86 -7.85 13.37
CA ASP A 101 14.95 -8.58 14.03
C ASP A 101 14.92 -8.52 15.56
N ARG A 102 14.27 -7.50 16.16
CA ARG A 102 14.42 -7.20 17.59
C ARG A 102 13.12 -7.10 18.38
N ARG A 103 11.97 -7.19 17.72
CA ARG A 103 10.65 -7.09 18.36
C ARG A 103 9.83 -8.33 18.11
N ILE A 104 8.92 -8.61 19.04
CA ILE A 104 7.82 -9.54 18.78
C ILE A 104 6.69 -8.74 18.14
N GLU A 105 6.38 -9.10 16.92
CA GLU A 105 5.33 -8.45 16.13
C GLU A 105 4.20 -9.45 15.83
N ALA A 106 2.99 -8.92 15.69
CA ALA A 106 1.83 -9.72 15.32
C ALA A 106 1.51 -9.53 13.82
N LEU A 107 1.22 -10.63 13.15
CA LEU A 107 0.73 -10.64 11.77
C LEU A 107 -0.48 -11.56 11.71
N VAL A 108 -1.64 -11.03 11.34
CA VAL A 108 -2.91 -11.75 11.29
C VAL A 108 -3.38 -11.86 9.85
N ARG A 109 -3.61 -13.07 9.37
CA ARG A 109 -4.20 -13.30 8.05
C ARG A 109 -5.68 -12.95 8.08
N VAL A 110 -6.12 -12.15 7.12
CA VAL A 110 -7.53 -11.84 6.88
C VAL A 110 -8.11 -12.92 5.98
N VAL A 111 -9.15 -13.61 6.45
CA VAL A 111 -9.75 -14.74 5.71
C VAL A 111 -11.18 -14.49 5.27
N ALA A 112 -11.90 -13.56 5.91
CA ALA A 112 -13.29 -13.27 5.56
C ALA A 112 -13.37 -12.52 4.23
N PRO A 113 -14.09 -13.02 3.22
CA PRO A 113 -14.16 -12.40 1.89
C PRO A 113 -14.62 -10.93 1.90
N ALA A 114 -15.52 -10.58 2.83
CA ALA A 114 -15.98 -9.20 2.98
C ALA A 114 -14.86 -8.25 3.43
N HIS A 115 -14.00 -8.69 4.35
CA HIS A 115 -12.87 -7.89 4.85
C HIS A 115 -11.73 -7.84 3.83
N LEU A 116 -11.51 -8.92 3.05
CA LEU A 116 -10.55 -8.88 1.94
C LEU A 116 -10.94 -7.82 0.92
N ARG A 117 -12.21 -7.79 0.50
CA ARG A 117 -12.72 -6.74 -0.41
C ARG A 117 -12.59 -5.34 0.19
N GLU A 118 -12.95 -5.17 1.46
CA GLU A 118 -12.85 -3.87 2.14
C GLU A 118 -11.41 -3.33 2.15
N LEU A 119 -10.42 -4.18 2.40
CA LEU A 119 -9.01 -3.81 2.39
C LEU A 119 -8.50 -3.54 0.96
N ASP A 120 -8.92 -4.33 -0.02
CA ASP A 120 -8.55 -4.13 -1.43
C ASP A 120 -9.14 -2.83 -1.98
N ASP A 121 -10.42 -2.54 -1.70
CA ASP A 121 -11.10 -1.29 -2.06
C ASP A 121 -10.41 -0.08 -1.43
N LEU A 122 -10.05 -0.17 -0.13
CA LEU A 122 -9.33 0.88 0.58
C LEU A 122 -7.98 1.15 -0.07
N PHE A 123 -7.22 0.10 -0.39
CA PHE A 123 -5.91 0.23 -1.00
C PHE A 123 -6.01 0.78 -2.42
N THR A 124 -6.95 0.28 -3.21
CA THR A 124 -7.22 0.76 -4.56
C THR A 124 -7.58 2.26 -4.56
N LEU A 125 -8.44 2.68 -3.63
CA LEU A 125 -8.78 4.09 -3.49
C LEU A 125 -7.58 4.95 -3.07
N ALA A 126 -6.77 4.46 -2.12
CA ALA A 126 -5.58 5.17 -1.64
C ALA A 126 -4.53 5.37 -2.74
N MET A 127 -4.37 4.38 -3.62
CA MET A 127 -3.40 4.41 -4.73
C MET A 127 -3.99 4.97 -6.03
N SER A 128 -5.24 5.45 -6.02
CA SER A 128 -5.88 6.09 -7.17
C SER A 128 -5.33 7.50 -7.42
N ASP A 129 -5.20 7.88 -8.69
CA ASP A 129 -4.81 9.24 -9.12
C ASP A 129 -5.86 10.29 -8.77
N SER A 130 -7.10 9.87 -8.47
CA SER A 130 -8.16 10.73 -7.97
C SER A 130 -8.07 11.02 -6.47
N THR A 131 -7.12 10.41 -5.76
CA THR A 131 -6.93 10.60 -4.31
C THR A 131 -5.79 11.56 -4.02
N SER A 132 -6.08 12.53 -3.17
CA SER A 132 -5.12 13.52 -2.68
C SER A 132 -4.02 12.83 -1.87
N SER A 133 -2.77 12.87 -2.38
CA SER A 133 -1.64 12.15 -1.80
C SER A 133 -0.31 12.81 -2.17
N TRP A 134 0.76 12.36 -1.53
CA TRP A 134 2.14 12.66 -1.90
C TRP A 134 2.70 11.50 -2.70
N TRP A 135 3.40 11.78 -3.77
CA TRP A 135 4.02 10.79 -4.65
C TRP A 135 5.52 10.91 -4.56
N LEU A 136 6.21 9.80 -4.34
CA LEU A 136 7.67 9.75 -4.40
C LEU A 136 8.09 9.50 -5.85
N GLY A 137 8.98 10.37 -6.36
CA GLY A 137 9.56 10.26 -7.69
C GLY A 137 10.85 9.45 -7.72
N ALA A 138 11.33 9.13 -8.93
CA ALA A 138 12.63 8.48 -9.15
C ALA A 138 13.82 9.39 -8.81
N ASP A 139 13.59 10.67 -8.63
CA ASP A 139 14.53 11.70 -8.16
C ASP A 139 14.62 11.80 -6.62
N ALA A 140 13.92 10.89 -5.90
CA ALA A 140 13.77 10.90 -4.45
C ALA A 140 12.98 12.09 -3.89
N GLU A 141 12.28 12.85 -4.74
CA GLU A 141 11.47 13.99 -4.31
C GLU A 141 10.00 13.61 -4.11
N TRP A 142 9.37 14.22 -3.11
CA TRP A 142 7.95 14.06 -2.82
C TRP A 142 7.14 15.19 -3.44
N THR A 143 6.24 14.86 -4.35
CA THR A 143 5.34 15.82 -4.98
C THR A 143 3.92 15.69 -4.45
N ARG A 144 3.31 16.83 -4.06
CA ARG A 144 1.92 16.87 -3.60
C ARG A 144 0.94 16.88 -4.78
N HIS A 145 0.07 15.88 -4.82
CA HIS A 145 -1.05 15.81 -5.74
C HIS A 145 -2.35 16.04 -4.95
N ALA A 146 -2.93 17.22 -5.06
CA ALA A 146 -4.14 17.64 -4.33
C ALA A 146 -5.27 18.14 -5.25
N GLN A 147 -4.97 18.39 -6.52
CA GLN A 147 -5.90 18.87 -7.53
C GLN A 147 -5.74 18.08 -8.82
N SER A 148 -6.83 17.92 -9.54
CA SER A 148 -6.86 17.40 -10.91
C SER A 148 -6.33 18.43 -11.91
N ALA A 149 -6.18 18.05 -13.18
CA ALA A 149 -5.64 18.92 -14.23
C ALA A 149 -6.51 20.18 -14.47
N ASP A 150 -7.80 20.11 -14.19
CA ASP A 150 -8.76 21.23 -14.27
C ASP A 150 -8.84 22.07 -12.97
N GLY A 151 -7.99 21.76 -11.97
CA GLY A 151 -7.90 22.49 -10.71
C GLY A 151 -8.92 22.06 -9.64
N ALA A 152 -9.76 21.05 -9.92
CA ALA A 152 -10.70 20.55 -8.92
C ALA A 152 -9.95 19.78 -7.80
N PRO A 153 -10.40 19.89 -6.52
CA PRO A 153 -9.77 19.16 -5.44
C PRO A 153 -9.93 17.66 -5.60
N LEU A 154 -8.85 16.91 -5.40
CA LEU A 154 -8.87 15.46 -5.35
C LEU A 154 -9.52 14.95 -4.06
N LEU A 155 -9.94 13.69 -4.06
CA LEU A 155 -10.59 13.04 -2.94
C LEU A 155 -9.70 13.03 -1.70
N ASP A 156 -10.21 13.49 -0.56
CA ASP A 156 -9.60 13.22 0.75
C ASP A 156 -10.02 11.82 1.21
N LEU A 157 -9.04 10.91 1.31
CA LEU A 157 -9.27 9.52 1.69
C LEU A 157 -9.82 9.39 3.11
N GLN A 158 -9.33 10.22 4.03
CA GLN A 158 -9.74 10.15 5.44
C GLN A 158 -11.17 10.63 5.63
N ASP A 159 -11.55 11.72 4.98
CA ASP A 159 -12.92 12.21 4.98
C ASP A 159 -13.88 11.21 4.34
N ARG A 160 -13.51 10.64 3.20
CA ARG A 160 -14.30 9.59 2.54
C ARG A 160 -14.50 8.39 3.45
N THR A 161 -13.43 7.86 4.04
CA THR A 161 -13.49 6.70 4.95
C THR A 161 -14.34 6.99 6.18
N MET A 162 -14.22 8.18 6.76
CA MET A 162 -15.03 8.62 7.89
C MET A 162 -16.52 8.66 7.53
N HIS A 163 -16.87 9.21 6.36
CA HIS A 163 -18.25 9.22 5.87
C HIS A 163 -18.81 7.80 5.70
N ASP A 164 -18.04 6.89 5.13
CA ASP A 164 -18.45 5.51 4.91
C ASP A 164 -18.67 4.75 6.23
N VAL A 165 -17.80 4.97 7.23
CA VAL A 165 -17.98 4.39 8.58
C VAL A 165 -19.24 4.93 9.26
N ARG A 166 -19.50 6.23 9.17
CA ARG A 166 -20.72 6.85 9.73
C ARG A 166 -21.98 6.31 9.06
N ARG A 167 -21.98 6.16 7.74
CA ARG A 167 -23.09 5.59 6.99
C ARG A 167 -23.38 4.14 7.41
N ARG A 168 -22.36 3.31 7.55
CA ARG A 168 -22.48 1.91 8.01
C ARG A 168 -23.04 1.83 9.45
N ARG A 169 -22.59 2.68 10.35
CA ARG A 169 -23.10 2.73 11.74
C ARG A 169 -24.58 3.09 11.78
N ARG A 170 -25.01 4.09 11.00
CA ARG A 170 -26.44 4.47 10.92
C ARG A 170 -27.30 3.33 10.37
N ALA A 171 -26.88 2.65 9.33
CA ALA A 171 -27.59 1.51 8.75
C ALA A 171 -27.73 0.33 9.71
N ARG A 172 -26.77 0.13 10.65
CA ARG A 172 -26.86 -0.90 11.69
C ARG A 172 -27.78 -0.49 12.87
N ALA A 173 -27.90 0.79 13.16
CA ALA A 173 -28.75 1.29 14.26
C ALA A 173 -30.25 1.30 13.93
N VAL A 174 -30.61 1.12 12.66
CA VAL A 174 -32.01 1.07 12.17
C VAL A 174 -32.52 -0.37 12.02
N ARG A 175 -31.66 -1.36 12.24
CA ARG A 175 -32.01 -2.79 12.27
C ARG A 175 -32.14 -3.26 13.73
#